data_d8be1391acd04f38332683f671af716b
#
_entry.id   d8be1391acd04f38332683f671af716b
#
_cell.length_a   1.000
_cell.length_b   1.000
_cell.length_c   1.000
_cell.angle_alpha   90.00
_cell.angle_beta   90.00
_cell.angle_gamma   90.00
#
_symmetry.space_group_name_H-M   'P 1'
#
loop_
_entity.id
_entity.type
_entity.pdbx_description
1 polymer ?
#
loop_
_entity_poly.entity_id
_entity_poly.type
_entity_poly.pdbx_seq_one_letter_code
_entity_poly.pdbx_strand_id
1 'polypeptide(L)'
;CSVGGNVVIAGVIPTPAVAYLVRQQGFDAGAVISASHNPYPDNGIKFFDGNGYKLPDEVEDELEKYVRQSADNELARPTGDGIGKIEFNSNLAHLYAHFVRHTIDTSLEGLTIVYDGANGAASSVGPEILSGLGAKVININVNPDGLNINHHCGSTHIEGLQVAVQQHNADLGIANDGDADRCLLVDEKGQVLDGDQIMLLCALKLKEEGKLKDDTVVGT
;
A
#
# COMPACT_ATOMS: atom_id res chain seq x y z
N CYS A 1 -23.88 -3.30 4.09
CA CYS A 1 -24.99 -3.77 3.21
C CYS A 1 -26.38 -3.58 3.84
N SER A 2 -26.54 -3.66 5.18
CA SER A 2 -27.87 -3.56 5.85
C SER A 2 -28.56 -2.21 5.69
N VAL A 3 -27.86 -1.20 5.21
CA VAL A 3 -28.40 0.15 4.90
C VAL A 3 -28.49 0.42 3.38
N GLY A 4 -28.35 -0.61 2.57
CA GLY A 4 -28.51 -0.53 1.09
C GLY A 4 -27.20 -0.34 0.31
N GLY A 5 -26.06 -0.11 0.96
CA GLY A 5 -24.78 0.03 0.28
C GLY A 5 -24.23 -1.30 -0.25
N ASN A 6 -23.76 -1.31 -1.48
CA ASN A 6 -23.01 -2.44 -2.03
C ASN A 6 -21.54 -2.37 -1.60
N VAL A 7 -20.93 -3.52 -1.38
CA VAL A 7 -19.52 -3.63 -0.95
C VAL A 7 -18.76 -4.56 -1.86
N VAL A 8 -17.62 -4.09 -2.39
CA VAL A 8 -16.65 -4.91 -3.10
C VAL A 8 -15.44 -5.14 -2.18
N ILE A 9 -15.17 -6.40 -1.87
CA ILE A 9 -14.02 -6.79 -1.04
C ILE A 9 -12.84 -7.10 -1.96
N ALA A 10 -11.81 -6.27 -1.88
CA ALA A 10 -10.58 -6.40 -2.66
C ALA A 10 -9.58 -7.41 -2.07
N GLY A 11 -9.81 -7.85 -0.83
CA GLY A 11 -8.85 -8.70 -0.10
C GLY A 11 -7.75 -7.88 0.56
N VAL A 12 -6.58 -8.51 0.71
CA VAL A 12 -5.39 -7.87 1.32
C VAL A 12 -4.59 -7.18 0.22
N ILE A 13 -4.67 -5.85 0.17
CA ILE A 13 -3.99 -5.00 -0.81
C ILE A 13 -3.44 -3.73 -0.14
N PRO A 14 -2.39 -3.11 -0.69
CA PRO A 14 -1.82 -1.86 -0.17
C PRO A 14 -2.83 -0.73 -0.01
N THR A 15 -2.64 0.12 0.99
CA THR A 15 -3.46 1.34 1.19
C THR A 15 -3.51 2.21 -0.08
N PRO A 16 -2.40 2.52 -0.77
CA PRO A 16 -2.45 3.26 -2.03
C PRO A 16 -3.20 2.52 -3.15
N ALA A 17 -3.29 1.19 -3.10
CA ALA A 17 -4.10 0.43 -4.05
C ALA A 17 -5.59 0.74 -3.91
N VAL A 18 -6.10 0.86 -2.67
CA VAL A 18 -7.50 1.21 -2.44
C VAL A 18 -7.80 2.61 -2.98
N ALA A 19 -6.96 3.61 -2.67
CA ALA A 19 -7.10 4.97 -3.19
C ALA A 19 -7.14 5.01 -4.74
N TYR A 20 -6.25 4.25 -5.40
CA TYR A 20 -6.22 4.13 -6.85
C TYR A 20 -7.48 3.47 -7.41
N LEU A 21 -7.86 2.32 -6.84
CA LEU A 21 -8.97 1.50 -7.34
C LEU A 21 -10.34 2.17 -7.16
N VAL A 22 -10.55 2.92 -6.07
CA VAL A 22 -11.78 3.69 -5.87
C VAL A 22 -12.01 4.61 -7.07
N ARG A 23 -11.02 5.40 -7.43
CA ARG A 23 -11.11 6.31 -8.58
C ARG A 23 -11.19 5.56 -9.91
N GLN A 24 -10.39 4.53 -10.09
CA GLN A 24 -10.27 3.82 -11.37
C GLN A 24 -11.52 2.98 -11.70
N GLN A 25 -12.16 2.41 -10.69
CA GLN A 25 -13.36 1.59 -10.86
C GLN A 25 -14.67 2.37 -10.68
N GLY A 26 -14.58 3.65 -10.30
CA GLY A 26 -15.76 4.52 -10.09
C GLY A 26 -16.56 4.12 -8.84
N PHE A 27 -15.89 3.67 -7.77
CA PHE A 27 -16.54 3.44 -6.49
C PHE A 27 -16.81 4.77 -5.78
N ASP A 28 -17.89 4.84 -4.99
CA ASP A 28 -18.26 6.05 -4.26
C ASP A 28 -17.31 6.35 -3.09
N ALA A 29 -16.75 5.30 -2.48
CA ALA A 29 -15.81 5.42 -1.37
C ALA A 29 -14.94 4.17 -1.25
N GLY A 30 -13.84 4.29 -0.50
CA GLY A 30 -12.99 3.17 -0.10
C GLY A 30 -12.73 3.16 1.39
N ALA A 31 -12.51 1.96 1.92
CA ALA A 31 -12.10 1.78 3.32
C ALA A 31 -10.95 0.77 3.40
N VAL A 32 -9.96 1.08 4.24
CA VAL A 32 -8.84 0.21 4.58
C VAL A 32 -8.83 -0.03 6.07
N ILE A 33 -8.73 -1.29 6.47
CA ILE A 33 -8.49 -1.68 7.86
C ILE A 33 -7.03 -2.10 7.94
N SER A 34 -6.21 -1.38 8.71
CA SER A 34 -4.78 -1.63 8.80
C SER A 34 -4.18 -1.12 10.10
N ALA A 35 -3.15 -1.81 10.58
CA ALA A 35 -2.25 -1.32 11.62
C ALA A 35 -1.22 -0.30 11.09
N SER A 36 -1.14 -0.07 9.76
CA SER A 36 -0.10 0.74 9.09
C SER A 36 1.30 0.24 9.48
N HIS A 37 2.11 1.06 10.14
CA HIS A 37 3.45 0.69 10.61
C HIS A 37 3.47 0.18 12.07
N ASN A 38 2.31 0.06 12.71
CA ASN A 38 2.19 -0.41 14.09
C ASN A 38 2.10 -1.95 14.17
N PRO A 39 2.24 -2.55 15.37
CA PRO A 39 1.93 -3.96 15.56
C PRO A 39 0.42 -4.22 15.44
N TYR A 40 0.07 -5.47 15.18
CA TYR A 40 -1.30 -5.89 14.85
C TYR A 40 -2.42 -5.44 15.82
N PRO A 41 -2.21 -5.24 17.14
CA PRO A 41 -3.28 -4.79 18.02
C PRO A 41 -3.74 -3.34 17.74
N ASP A 42 -2.88 -2.53 17.13
CA ASP A 42 -3.12 -1.11 16.88
C ASP A 42 -3.76 -0.88 15.49
N ASN A 43 -4.81 -1.62 15.20
CA ASN A 43 -5.57 -1.44 13.97
C ASN A 43 -6.36 -0.13 13.96
N GLY A 44 -6.49 0.44 12.75
CA GLY A 44 -7.33 1.60 12.48
C GLY A 44 -8.09 1.45 11.17
N ILE A 45 -8.97 2.39 10.88
CA ILE A 45 -9.71 2.45 9.62
C ILE A 45 -9.36 3.76 8.93
N LYS A 46 -8.99 3.69 7.65
CA LYS A 46 -8.78 4.85 6.78
C LYS A 46 -9.90 4.86 5.74
N PHE A 47 -10.50 6.03 5.50
CA PHE A 47 -11.53 6.21 4.48
C PHE A 47 -11.02 7.07 3.33
N PHE A 48 -11.48 6.75 2.11
CA PHE A 48 -11.21 7.50 0.89
C PHE A 48 -12.51 7.91 0.22
N ASP A 49 -12.55 9.11 -0.33
CA ASP A 49 -13.65 9.57 -1.17
C ASP A 49 -13.60 8.92 -2.57
N GLY A 50 -14.62 9.17 -3.40
CA GLY A 50 -14.70 8.64 -4.77
C GLY A 50 -13.58 9.10 -5.70
N ASN A 51 -12.81 10.13 -5.33
CA ASN A 51 -11.62 10.58 -6.05
C ASN A 51 -10.32 9.92 -5.57
N GLY A 52 -10.39 9.09 -4.53
CA GLY A 52 -9.26 8.39 -3.95
C GLY A 52 -8.44 9.23 -2.96
N TYR A 53 -8.97 10.34 -2.47
CA TYR A 53 -8.35 11.13 -1.41
C TYR A 53 -8.87 10.71 -0.03
N LYS A 54 -7.99 10.80 0.98
CA LYS A 54 -8.38 10.63 2.38
C LYS A 54 -9.50 11.62 2.70
N LEU A 55 -10.51 11.19 3.46
CA LEU A 55 -11.58 12.09 3.88
C LEU A 55 -11.02 13.23 4.75
N PRO A 56 -11.62 14.43 4.68
CA PRO A 56 -11.32 15.52 5.60
C PRO A 56 -11.64 15.11 7.06
N ASP A 57 -10.87 15.62 8.00
CA ASP A 57 -10.99 15.25 9.42
C ASP A 57 -12.40 15.53 9.97
N GLU A 58 -13.06 16.60 9.50
CA GLU A 58 -14.44 16.93 9.88
C GLU A 58 -15.44 15.84 9.48
N VAL A 59 -15.22 15.18 8.33
CA VAL A 59 -16.08 14.07 7.86
C VAL A 59 -15.77 12.79 8.65
N GLU A 60 -14.49 12.54 8.97
CA GLU A 60 -14.10 11.42 9.83
C GLU A 60 -14.71 11.57 11.23
N ASP A 61 -14.71 12.78 11.81
CA ASP A 61 -15.37 13.08 13.09
C ASP A 61 -16.88 12.81 13.06
N GLU A 62 -17.55 13.12 11.95
CA GLU A 62 -18.96 12.79 11.76
C GLU A 62 -19.19 11.28 11.69
N LEU A 63 -18.37 10.56 10.96
CA LEU A 63 -18.44 9.10 10.89
C LEU A 63 -18.23 8.45 12.25
N GLU A 64 -17.27 8.95 13.05
CA GLU A 64 -17.10 8.47 14.43
C GLU A 64 -18.34 8.69 15.30
N LYS A 65 -18.99 9.85 15.18
CA LYS A 65 -20.25 10.12 15.89
C LYS A 65 -21.32 9.11 15.49
N TYR A 66 -21.48 8.82 14.20
CA TYR A 66 -22.41 7.80 13.72
C TYR A 66 -22.11 6.42 14.30
N VAL A 67 -20.85 6.00 14.32
CA VAL A 67 -20.43 4.71 14.90
C VAL A 67 -20.75 4.65 16.40
N ARG A 68 -20.41 5.70 17.15
CA ARG A 68 -20.64 5.76 18.60
C ARG A 68 -22.14 5.82 18.97
N GLN A 69 -22.95 6.44 18.10
CA GLN A 69 -24.40 6.61 18.30
C GLN A 69 -25.23 5.54 17.57
N SER A 70 -24.59 4.55 16.98
CA SER A 70 -25.24 3.58 16.08
C SER A 70 -26.39 2.78 16.72
N ALA A 71 -26.43 2.68 18.05
CA ALA A 71 -27.55 2.04 18.77
C ALA A 71 -28.82 2.89 18.75
N ASP A 72 -28.71 4.22 18.60
CA ASP A 72 -29.81 5.18 18.69
C ASP A 72 -30.18 5.79 17.33
N ASN A 73 -29.40 5.55 16.28
CA ASN A 73 -29.65 6.12 14.96
C ASN A 73 -30.69 5.31 14.18
N GLU A 74 -31.76 5.95 13.78
CA GLU A 74 -32.76 5.44 12.82
C GLU A 74 -32.20 5.47 11.38
N LEU A 75 -31.15 4.67 11.11
CA LEU A 75 -30.70 4.47 9.75
C LEU A 75 -31.77 3.72 8.96
N ALA A 76 -32.03 4.15 7.73
CA ALA A 76 -32.92 3.43 6.82
C ALA A 76 -32.43 1.98 6.68
N ARG A 77 -33.36 1.03 6.88
CA ARG A 77 -33.12 -0.41 6.78
C ARG A 77 -33.96 -0.96 5.63
N PRO A 78 -33.47 -0.88 4.37
CA PRO A 78 -34.19 -1.42 3.24
C PRO A 78 -34.39 -2.94 3.39
N THR A 79 -35.41 -3.46 2.73
CA THR A 79 -35.71 -4.90 2.69
C THR A 79 -35.73 -5.39 1.25
N GLY A 80 -35.74 -6.71 1.05
CA GLY A 80 -35.81 -7.31 -0.27
C GLY A 80 -34.60 -6.94 -1.13
N ASP A 81 -34.86 -6.45 -2.34
CA ASP A 81 -33.87 -6.06 -3.34
C ASP A 81 -33.13 -4.75 -3.01
N GLY A 82 -33.64 -3.98 -2.05
CA GLY A 82 -32.95 -2.79 -1.53
C GLY A 82 -31.76 -3.08 -0.60
N ILE A 83 -31.59 -4.31 -0.12
CA ILE A 83 -30.43 -4.70 0.70
C ILE A 83 -29.19 -4.74 -0.18
N GLY A 84 -28.09 -4.09 0.27
CA GLY A 84 -26.82 -4.08 -0.45
C GLY A 84 -26.17 -5.47 -0.52
N LYS A 85 -25.36 -5.68 -1.54
CA LYS A 85 -24.66 -6.94 -1.83
C LYS A 85 -23.18 -6.86 -1.48
N ILE A 86 -22.59 -8.02 -1.19
CA ILE A 86 -21.14 -8.19 -1.04
C ILE A 86 -20.62 -8.96 -2.25
N GLU A 87 -19.61 -8.41 -2.89
CA GLU A 87 -18.85 -9.05 -3.96
C GLU A 87 -17.38 -9.21 -3.52
N PHE A 88 -16.78 -10.35 -3.81
CA PHE A 88 -15.35 -10.57 -3.63
C PHE A 88 -14.67 -10.48 -5.00
N ASN A 89 -13.72 -9.57 -5.15
CA ASN A 89 -13.03 -9.35 -6.42
C ASN A 89 -11.50 -9.36 -6.24
N SER A 90 -10.92 -10.55 -6.31
CA SER A 90 -9.46 -10.76 -6.20
C SER A 90 -8.65 -10.17 -7.37
N ASN A 91 -9.31 -9.86 -8.50
CA ASN A 91 -8.63 -9.27 -9.66
C ASN A 91 -8.18 -7.80 -9.41
N LEU A 92 -8.73 -7.14 -8.40
CA LEU A 92 -8.37 -5.77 -8.07
C LEU A 92 -6.89 -5.62 -7.68
N ALA A 93 -6.30 -6.61 -7.01
CA ALA A 93 -4.87 -6.64 -6.69
C ALA A 93 -4.01 -6.63 -7.98
N HIS A 94 -4.38 -7.46 -8.96
CA HIS A 94 -3.67 -7.53 -10.24
C HIS A 94 -3.82 -6.25 -11.08
N LEU A 95 -5.00 -5.60 -11.04
CA LEU A 95 -5.21 -4.31 -11.70
C LEU A 95 -4.27 -3.24 -11.12
N TYR A 96 -4.11 -3.21 -9.81
CA TYR A 96 -3.17 -2.31 -9.16
C TYR A 96 -1.71 -2.64 -9.51
N ALA A 97 -1.31 -3.92 -9.45
CA ALA A 97 0.04 -4.35 -9.84
C ALA A 97 0.34 -3.99 -11.31
N HIS A 98 -0.63 -4.19 -12.19
CA HIS A 98 -0.52 -3.77 -13.60
C HIS A 98 -0.32 -2.27 -13.72
N PHE A 99 -1.11 -1.46 -13.03
CA PHE A 99 -0.95 -0.01 -13.03
C PHE A 99 0.44 0.41 -12.59
N VAL A 100 0.93 -0.10 -11.44
CA VAL A 100 2.25 0.28 -10.91
C VAL A 100 3.36 -0.08 -11.89
N ARG A 101 3.32 -1.27 -12.52
CA ARG A 101 4.31 -1.65 -13.54
C ARG A 101 4.37 -0.69 -14.72
N HIS A 102 3.25 -0.06 -15.08
CA HIS A 102 3.17 0.88 -16.20
C HIS A 102 3.47 2.34 -15.83
N THR A 103 3.85 2.61 -14.58
CA THR A 103 4.34 3.94 -14.18
C THR A 103 5.78 4.21 -14.62
N ILE A 104 6.50 3.15 -15.02
CA ILE A 104 7.87 3.23 -15.51
C ILE A 104 8.01 2.44 -16.83
N ASP A 105 8.91 2.89 -17.69
CA ASP A 105 9.27 2.24 -18.98
C ASP A 105 10.63 1.52 -18.91
N THR A 106 11.04 1.13 -17.69
CA THR A 106 12.35 0.53 -17.44
C THR A 106 12.21 -0.94 -17.08
N SER A 107 13.03 -1.81 -17.70
CA SER A 107 13.18 -3.20 -17.28
C SER A 107 14.10 -3.32 -16.08
N LEU A 108 13.78 -4.24 -15.17
CA LEU A 108 14.65 -4.65 -14.06
C LEU A 108 15.34 -6.00 -14.33
N GLU A 109 15.37 -6.44 -15.61
CA GLU A 109 16.02 -7.68 -16.01
C GLU A 109 17.53 -7.65 -15.67
N GLY A 110 18.00 -8.74 -15.09
CA GLY A 110 19.39 -8.86 -14.62
C GLY A 110 19.60 -8.43 -13.17
N LEU A 111 18.64 -7.72 -12.54
CA LEU A 111 18.74 -7.34 -11.14
C LEU A 111 18.20 -8.44 -10.23
N THR A 112 18.93 -8.67 -9.14
CA THR A 112 18.46 -9.47 -7.99
C THR A 112 18.04 -8.53 -6.89
N ILE A 113 16.76 -8.60 -6.47
CA ILE A 113 16.16 -7.71 -5.47
C ILE A 113 15.68 -8.54 -4.30
N VAL A 114 16.09 -8.18 -3.07
CA VAL A 114 15.45 -8.68 -1.85
C VAL A 114 14.26 -7.78 -1.52
N TYR A 115 13.10 -8.37 -1.41
CA TYR A 115 11.87 -7.67 -1.06
C TYR A 115 11.36 -8.08 0.31
N ASP A 116 11.23 -7.10 1.22
CA ASP A 116 10.64 -7.25 2.55
C ASP A 116 9.22 -6.65 2.54
N GLY A 117 8.21 -7.52 2.61
CA GLY A 117 6.79 -7.15 2.60
C GLY A 117 6.20 -6.84 3.97
N ALA A 118 7.02 -6.78 5.04
CA ALA A 118 6.58 -6.54 6.43
C ALA A 118 5.46 -7.49 6.92
N ASN A 119 5.29 -8.66 6.31
CA ASN A 119 4.12 -9.53 6.46
C ASN A 119 2.79 -8.74 6.36
N GLY A 120 2.76 -7.73 5.50
CA GLY A 120 1.68 -6.77 5.35
C GLY A 120 0.95 -6.88 4.02
N ALA A 121 0.29 -5.80 3.65
CA ALA A 121 -0.64 -5.72 2.54
C ALA A 121 0.02 -5.88 1.15
N ALA A 122 1.31 -5.57 1.01
CA ALA A 122 2.05 -5.73 -0.24
C ALA A 122 2.73 -7.09 -0.41
N SER A 123 2.51 -8.04 0.51
CA SER A 123 3.17 -9.36 0.48
C SER A 123 2.99 -10.13 -0.83
N SER A 124 1.86 -9.97 -1.52
CA SER A 124 1.61 -10.58 -2.83
C SER A 124 1.91 -9.62 -3.98
N VAL A 125 1.50 -8.36 -3.85
CA VAL A 125 1.56 -7.36 -4.93
C VAL A 125 2.99 -6.89 -5.20
N GLY A 126 3.81 -6.70 -4.17
CA GLY A 126 5.20 -6.27 -4.32
C GLY A 126 6.04 -7.22 -5.17
N PRO A 127 6.10 -8.52 -4.82
CA PRO A 127 6.77 -9.52 -5.66
C PRO A 127 6.23 -9.61 -7.09
N GLU A 128 4.91 -9.50 -7.27
CA GLU A 128 4.28 -9.52 -8.60
C GLU A 128 4.74 -8.34 -9.46
N ILE A 129 4.81 -7.14 -8.88
CA ILE A 129 5.27 -5.93 -9.58
C ILE A 129 6.73 -6.10 -10.02
N LEU A 130 7.63 -6.44 -9.09
CA LEU A 130 9.06 -6.51 -9.34
C LEU A 130 9.42 -7.63 -10.34
N SER A 131 8.84 -8.83 -10.15
CA SER A 131 9.06 -9.93 -11.10
C SER A 131 8.45 -9.65 -12.46
N GLY A 132 7.30 -8.96 -12.51
CA GLY A 132 6.68 -8.52 -13.75
C GLY A 132 7.47 -7.48 -14.53
N LEU A 133 8.42 -6.78 -13.89
CA LEU A 133 9.41 -5.89 -14.51
C LEU A 133 10.70 -6.61 -14.88
N GLY A 134 10.82 -7.92 -14.63
CA GLY A 134 11.96 -8.75 -14.99
C GLY A 134 12.98 -8.99 -13.88
N ALA A 135 12.79 -8.47 -12.67
CA ALA A 135 13.72 -8.71 -11.58
C ALA A 135 13.66 -10.16 -11.07
N LYS A 136 14.81 -10.67 -10.63
CA LYS A 136 14.88 -11.86 -9.79
C LYS A 136 14.59 -11.44 -8.35
N VAL A 137 13.43 -11.82 -7.82
CA VAL A 137 12.98 -11.39 -6.50
C VAL A 137 13.22 -12.47 -5.45
N ILE A 138 13.85 -12.08 -4.35
CA ILE A 138 14.04 -12.90 -3.15
C ILE A 138 13.13 -12.31 -2.08
N ASN A 139 12.08 -13.05 -1.73
CA ASN A 139 11.07 -12.57 -0.79
C ASN A 139 11.42 -12.92 0.64
N ILE A 140 11.32 -11.93 1.53
CA ILE A 140 11.35 -12.11 2.98
C ILE A 140 10.11 -11.43 3.59
N ASN A 141 9.62 -11.96 4.70
CA ASN A 141 8.47 -11.40 5.42
C ASN A 141 7.25 -11.13 4.52
N VAL A 142 6.86 -12.11 3.71
CA VAL A 142 5.70 -12.03 2.78
C VAL A 142 4.64 -13.09 3.09
N ASN A 143 4.59 -13.61 4.31
CA ASN A 143 3.64 -14.62 4.75
C ASN A 143 2.79 -14.11 5.91
N PRO A 144 1.84 -13.19 5.65
CA PRO A 144 1.00 -12.61 6.68
C PRO A 144 0.11 -13.67 7.35
N ASP A 145 0.10 -13.71 8.68
CA ASP A 145 -0.77 -14.58 9.48
C ASP A 145 -1.82 -13.80 10.30
N GLY A 146 -1.84 -12.48 10.16
CA GLY A 146 -2.72 -11.57 10.88
C GLY A 146 -2.17 -11.09 12.23
N LEU A 147 -1.06 -11.66 12.72
CA LEU A 147 -0.43 -11.31 13.99
C LEU A 147 1.03 -10.83 13.83
N ASN A 148 1.63 -11.13 12.69
CA ASN A 148 3.05 -10.89 12.43
C ASN A 148 3.36 -9.63 11.61
N ILE A 149 2.37 -8.80 11.30
CA ILE A 149 2.55 -7.54 10.57
C ILE A 149 3.55 -6.62 11.30
N ASN A 150 4.55 -6.10 10.59
CA ASN A 150 5.63 -5.25 11.10
C ASN A 150 6.46 -5.86 12.25
N HIS A 151 6.31 -7.15 12.56
CA HIS A 151 7.00 -7.75 13.68
C HIS A 151 8.46 -8.03 13.33
N HIS A 152 9.36 -7.13 13.76
CA HIS A 152 10.79 -7.16 13.47
C HIS A 152 11.12 -7.27 11.97
N CYS A 153 10.37 -6.58 11.12
CA CYS A 153 10.53 -6.61 9.68
C CYS A 153 10.02 -5.33 9.01
N GLY A 154 10.23 -5.23 7.69
CA GLY A 154 9.79 -4.10 6.89
C GLY A 154 10.58 -2.82 7.13
N SER A 155 10.03 -1.69 6.70
CA SER A 155 10.70 -0.38 6.74
C SER A 155 10.92 0.16 8.17
N THR A 156 10.24 -0.39 9.17
CA THR A 156 10.44 -0.02 10.58
C THR A 156 11.53 -0.83 11.30
N HIS A 157 11.99 -1.94 10.69
CA HIS A 157 13.03 -2.83 11.19
C HIS A 157 13.86 -3.35 10.01
N ILE A 158 14.69 -2.48 9.47
CA ILE A 158 15.40 -2.68 8.21
C ILE A 158 16.59 -3.65 8.29
N GLU A 159 17.05 -4.00 9.48
CA GLU A 159 18.28 -4.77 9.73
C GLU A 159 18.22 -6.16 9.07
N GLY A 160 17.04 -6.78 9.08
CA GLY A 160 16.81 -8.08 8.42
C GLY A 160 17.04 -8.01 6.90
N LEU A 161 16.58 -6.93 6.28
CA LEU A 161 16.78 -6.68 4.86
C LEU A 161 18.24 -6.42 4.52
N GLN A 162 18.97 -5.62 5.33
CA GLN A 162 20.41 -5.36 5.15
C GLN A 162 21.22 -6.66 5.11
N VAL A 163 20.96 -7.55 6.08
CA VAL A 163 21.61 -8.86 6.15
C VAL A 163 21.25 -9.72 4.93
N ALA A 164 19.99 -9.76 4.54
CA ALA A 164 19.53 -10.57 3.41
C ALA A 164 20.13 -10.09 2.07
N VAL A 165 20.23 -8.78 1.83
CA VAL A 165 20.87 -8.21 0.64
C VAL A 165 22.32 -8.72 0.52
N GLN A 166 23.10 -8.64 1.59
CA GLN A 166 24.49 -9.11 1.61
C GLN A 166 24.61 -10.62 1.45
N GLN A 167 23.78 -11.41 2.14
CA GLN A 167 23.79 -12.88 2.09
C GLN A 167 23.48 -13.41 0.70
N HIS A 168 22.60 -12.75 -0.03
CA HIS A 168 22.18 -13.14 -1.35
C HIS A 168 22.98 -12.47 -2.48
N ASN A 169 23.94 -11.60 -2.14
CA ASN A 169 24.65 -10.73 -3.09
C ASN A 169 23.65 -10.03 -4.05
N ALA A 170 22.58 -9.49 -3.47
CA ALA A 170 21.56 -8.80 -4.23
C ALA A 170 22.01 -7.37 -4.58
N ASP A 171 21.48 -6.87 -5.70
CA ASP A 171 21.79 -5.52 -6.19
C ASP A 171 21.06 -4.45 -5.39
N LEU A 172 19.89 -4.81 -4.81
CA LEU A 172 19.02 -3.89 -4.11
C LEU A 172 18.16 -4.62 -3.08
N GLY A 173 17.86 -3.97 -1.97
CA GLY A 173 16.80 -4.33 -1.04
C GLY A 173 15.67 -3.30 -1.06
N ILE A 174 14.43 -3.76 -0.96
CA ILE A 174 13.24 -2.91 -0.87
C ILE A 174 12.43 -3.37 0.34
N ALA A 175 12.08 -2.45 1.25
CA ALA A 175 11.20 -2.71 2.37
C ALA A 175 9.98 -1.77 2.35
N ASN A 176 8.80 -2.34 2.51
CA ASN A 176 7.59 -1.60 2.82
C ASN A 176 7.26 -1.70 4.31
N ASP A 177 6.33 -0.87 4.78
CA ASP A 177 5.62 -1.10 6.04
C ASP A 177 4.33 -1.89 5.81
N GLY A 178 3.59 -2.16 6.88
CA GLY A 178 2.45 -3.08 6.84
C GLY A 178 1.34 -2.75 5.85
N ASP A 179 1.06 -1.48 5.57
CA ASP A 179 0.07 -1.06 4.57
C ASP A 179 0.69 -0.50 3.27
N ALA A 180 2.02 -0.55 3.19
CA ALA A 180 2.83 -0.22 2.02
C ALA A 180 2.61 1.20 1.48
N ASP A 181 2.43 2.16 2.38
CA ASP A 181 2.47 3.59 2.06
C ASP A 181 3.88 4.20 2.25
N ARG A 182 4.82 3.42 2.84
CA ARG A 182 6.24 3.75 3.03
C ARG A 182 7.13 2.77 2.28
N CYS A 183 8.31 3.28 1.88
CA CYS A 183 9.34 2.48 1.22
C CYS A 183 10.72 2.95 1.67
N LEU A 184 11.58 2.00 2.06
CA LEU A 184 13.01 2.20 2.25
C LEU A 184 13.79 1.28 1.32
N LEU A 185 14.98 1.71 0.95
CA LEU A 185 15.89 0.95 0.08
C LEU A 185 17.17 0.57 0.82
N VAL A 186 17.81 -0.50 0.37
CA VAL A 186 19.12 -0.94 0.84
C VAL A 186 19.99 -1.19 -0.38
N ASP A 187 21.18 -0.59 -0.46
CA ASP A 187 22.12 -0.80 -1.56
C ASP A 187 22.82 -2.17 -1.48
N GLU A 188 23.62 -2.49 -2.48
CA GLU A 188 24.38 -3.76 -2.61
C GLU A 188 25.40 -3.97 -1.46
N LYS A 189 25.73 -2.91 -0.70
CA LYS A 189 26.65 -2.96 0.45
C LYS A 189 25.91 -3.13 1.78
N GLY A 190 24.57 -3.17 1.75
CA GLY A 190 23.74 -3.22 2.95
C GLY A 190 23.53 -1.84 3.60
N GLN A 191 23.81 -0.73 2.90
CA GLN A 191 23.58 0.62 3.41
C GLN A 191 22.12 1.03 3.13
N VAL A 192 21.48 1.61 4.13
CA VAL A 192 20.09 2.09 4.00
C VAL A 192 20.09 3.41 3.24
N LEU A 193 19.19 3.53 2.27
CA LEU A 193 18.82 4.79 1.65
C LEU A 193 17.50 5.24 2.28
N ASP A 194 17.56 6.35 2.97
CA ASP A 194 16.39 6.95 3.63
C ASP A 194 15.49 7.71 2.65
N GLY A 195 14.38 8.25 3.17
CA GLY A 195 13.41 8.99 2.37
C GLY A 195 13.98 10.20 1.67
N ASP A 196 14.92 10.92 2.30
CA ASP A 196 15.56 12.10 1.72
C ASP A 196 16.43 11.72 0.52
N GLN A 197 17.19 10.62 0.65
CA GLN A 197 18.02 10.10 -0.43
C GLN A 197 17.17 9.59 -1.60
N ILE A 198 16.06 8.90 -1.32
CA ILE A 198 15.10 8.43 -2.33
C ILE A 198 14.46 9.63 -3.05
N MET A 199 14.03 10.65 -2.31
CA MET A 199 13.51 11.89 -2.91
C MET A 199 14.53 12.56 -3.82
N LEU A 200 15.79 12.65 -3.38
CA LEU A 200 16.87 13.22 -4.19
C LEU A 200 17.06 12.46 -5.49
N LEU A 201 17.11 11.12 -5.44
CA LEU A 201 17.24 10.29 -6.65
C LEU A 201 16.08 10.50 -7.62
N CYS A 202 14.86 10.51 -7.12
CA CYS A 202 13.66 10.78 -7.92
C CYS A 202 13.70 12.20 -8.54
N ALA A 203 14.10 13.20 -7.75
CA ALA A 203 14.20 14.58 -8.20
C ALA A 203 15.25 14.75 -9.31
N LEU A 204 16.42 14.12 -9.16
CA LEU A 204 17.47 14.16 -10.19
C LEU A 204 16.97 13.53 -11.49
N LYS A 205 16.25 12.42 -11.41
CA LYS A 205 15.68 11.77 -12.60
C LYS A 205 14.61 12.63 -13.26
N LEU A 206 13.70 13.22 -12.50
CA LEU A 206 12.69 14.15 -13.02
C LEU A 206 13.32 15.40 -13.65
N LYS A 207 14.43 15.89 -13.06
CA LYS A 207 15.18 17.02 -13.62
C LYS A 207 15.83 16.66 -14.95
N GLU A 208 16.47 15.49 -15.04
CA GLU A 208 17.06 14.97 -16.27
C GLU A 208 16.02 14.86 -17.39
N GLU A 209 14.81 14.42 -17.06
CA GLU A 209 13.70 14.29 -18.00
C GLU A 209 12.95 15.61 -18.29
N GLY A 210 13.37 16.73 -17.69
CA GLY A 210 12.70 18.02 -17.83
C GLY A 210 11.29 18.09 -17.21
N LYS A 211 10.99 17.17 -16.28
CA LYS A 211 9.69 17.04 -15.62
C LYS A 211 9.66 17.66 -14.23
N LEU A 212 10.81 18.09 -13.68
CA LEU A 212 10.87 18.71 -12.35
C LEU A 212 10.43 20.17 -12.48
N LYS A 213 9.25 20.48 -11.96
CA LYS A 213 8.67 21.83 -12.02
C LYS A 213 9.51 22.81 -11.19
N ASP A 214 9.91 23.92 -11.82
CA ASP A 214 10.68 25.01 -11.20
C ASP A 214 11.97 24.54 -10.48
N ASP A 215 12.55 23.39 -10.90
CA ASP A 215 13.70 22.76 -10.23
C ASP A 215 13.51 22.59 -8.71
N THR A 216 12.25 22.43 -8.26
CA THR A 216 11.88 22.47 -6.84
C THR A 216 11.45 21.09 -6.33
N VAL A 217 11.96 20.73 -5.15
CA VAL A 217 11.52 19.58 -4.35
C VAL A 217 11.04 20.10 -3.01
N VAL A 218 9.92 19.58 -2.53
CA VAL A 218 9.41 19.88 -1.18
C VAL A 218 9.68 18.68 -0.30
N GLY A 219 10.42 18.90 0.77
CA GLY A 219 10.70 17.92 1.83
C GLY A 219 10.06 18.35 3.15
N THR A 220 10.02 17.42 4.13
CA THR A 220 9.53 17.66 5.50
C THR A 220 10.69 17.61 6.47
#